data_240b0bb25c732ba0c1b628cfb6de9f44
#
_entry.id   240b0bb25c732ba0c1b628cfb6de9f44
#
_cell.length_a   1.000
_cell.length_b   1.000
_cell.length_c   1.000
_cell.angle_alpha   90.00
_cell.angle_beta   90.00
_cell.angle_gamma   90.00
#
_symmetry.space_group_name_H-M   'P 1'
#
loop_
_entity.id
_entity.type
_entity.pdbx_description
1 polymer ?
#
loop_
_entity_poly.entity_id
_entity_poly.type
_entity_poly.pdbx_seq_one_letter_code
_entity_poly.pdbx_strand_id
1 'polypeptide(L)'
;MTAHLADILVYTLLGFAVLYPFFFWFTPRQKIDSGFYNFNLGLVGLIGGMALILTWATEMERTHVFGIAGWLGLHLLVTYLCWNSEKISIMVISFAAFVGCVIFMVLAIDIIPAGNSYLIIFTGFVSQAILAGVIFAMILGHWYLNVIQLPIVLLRKTANALAFLLVIRLIWNLIQFKSLVVIDQYGKTLTAYQYITTLDGFFLGVAVFFGLL
;
A
#
# COMPACT_ATOMS: atom_id res chain seq x y z
N MET A 1 -5.56 -23.11 2.90
CA MET A 1 -5.67 -22.19 1.75
C MET A 1 -6.40 -20.89 2.11
N THR A 2 -7.53 -20.95 2.80
CA THR A 2 -8.30 -19.76 3.23
C THR A 2 -7.58 -18.86 4.24
N ALA A 3 -6.80 -19.40 5.17
CA ALA A 3 -6.04 -18.63 6.15
C ALA A 3 -5.02 -17.68 5.47
N HIS A 4 -4.23 -18.19 4.53
CA HIS A 4 -3.25 -17.36 3.81
C HIS A 4 -3.90 -16.23 2.97
N LEU A 5 -5.10 -16.45 2.45
CA LEU A 5 -5.82 -15.40 1.71
C LEU A 5 -6.22 -14.25 2.65
N ALA A 6 -6.69 -14.59 3.85
CA ALA A 6 -7.07 -13.59 4.85
C ALA A 6 -5.87 -12.77 5.33
N ASP A 7 -4.73 -13.42 5.57
CA ASP A 7 -3.48 -12.76 5.96
C ASP A 7 -3.02 -11.76 4.88
N ILE A 8 -3.04 -12.18 3.61
CA ILE A 8 -2.72 -11.32 2.47
C ILE A 8 -3.69 -10.13 2.38
N LEU A 9 -4.97 -10.36 2.63
CA LEU A 9 -5.99 -9.31 2.59
C LEU A 9 -5.79 -8.29 3.72
N VAL A 10 -5.55 -8.75 4.96
CA VAL A 10 -5.21 -7.88 6.10
C VAL A 10 -3.97 -7.06 5.77
N TYR A 11 -2.92 -7.70 5.28
CA TYR A 11 -1.68 -7.05 4.88
C TYR A 11 -1.92 -5.97 3.83
N THR A 12 -2.74 -6.27 2.81
CA THR A 12 -3.05 -5.32 1.73
C THR A 12 -3.86 -4.14 2.22
N LEU A 13 -4.91 -4.37 3.01
CA LEU A 13 -5.78 -3.31 3.53
C LEU A 13 -5.03 -2.40 4.51
N LEU A 14 -4.24 -2.99 5.42
CA LEU A 14 -3.45 -2.22 6.37
C LEU A 14 -2.37 -1.40 5.66
N GLY A 15 -1.62 -2.02 4.75
CA GLY A 15 -0.57 -1.34 3.99
C GLY A 15 -1.11 -0.17 3.17
N PHE A 16 -2.25 -0.36 2.50
CA PHE A 16 -2.97 0.71 1.82
C PHE A 16 -3.33 1.84 2.79
N ALA A 17 -4.02 1.52 3.89
CA ALA A 17 -4.52 2.52 4.83
C ALA A 17 -3.40 3.34 5.47
N VAL A 18 -2.27 2.70 5.75
CA VAL A 18 -1.11 3.33 6.38
C VAL A 18 -0.34 4.23 5.40
N LEU A 19 -0.19 3.81 4.13
CA LEU A 19 0.62 4.54 3.16
C LEU A 19 -0.17 5.63 2.41
N TYR A 20 -1.49 5.51 2.37
CA TYR A 20 -2.34 6.45 1.67
C TYR A 20 -2.18 7.92 2.13
N PRO A 21 -2.09 8.24 3.44
CA PRO A 21 -1.98 9.63 3.89
C PRO A 21 -0.71 10.36 3.45
N PHE A 22 0.34 9.64 3.06
CA PHE A 22 1.55 10.29 2.55
C PHE A 22 1.32 11.02 1.22
N PHE A 23 0.30 10.64 0.46
CA PHE A 23 -0.03 11.32 -0.80
C PHE A 23 -0.61 12.72 -0.60
N PHE A 24 -1.04 13.08 0.63
CA PHE A 24 -1.46 14.45 0.93
C PHE A 24 -0.34 15.49 0.76
N TRP A 25 0.92 15.08 0.79
CA TRP A 25 2.04 15.98 0.48
C TRP A 25 2.00 16.54 -0.95
N PHE A 26 1.33 15.85 -1.87
CA PHE A 26 1.17 16.33 -3.25
C PHE A 26 0.00 17.30 -3.42
N THR A 27 -0.89 17.37 -2.44
CA THR A 27 -2.11 18.18 -2.48
C THR A 27 -2.15 19.17 -1.31
N PRO A 28 -1.38 20.28 -1.35
CA PRO A 28 -1.37 21.23 -0.26
C PRO A 28 -2.73 21.86 -0.05
N ARG A 29 -3.13 22.02 1.20
CA ARG A 29 -4.46 22.45 1.65
C ARG A 29 -4.93 23.81 1.13
N GLN A 30 -4.00 24.70 0.85
CA GLN A 30 -4.31 26.01 0.27
C GLN A 30 -4.92 25.93 -1.13
N LYS A 31 -4.87 24.76 -1.77
CA LYS A 31 -5.30 24.53 -3.16
C LYS A 31 -6.49 23.59 -3.30
N ILE A 32 -6.84 22.85 -2.25
CA ILE A 32 -7.93 21.88 -2.25
C ILE A 32 -8.80 22.10 -1.01
N ASP A 33 -10.11 21.93 -1.21
CA ASP A 33 -11.13 22.06 -0.16
C ASP A 33 -10.94 21.03 0.98
N SER A 34 -11.39 21.40 2.18
CA SER A 34 -11.37 20.53 3.36
C SER A 34 -12.18 19.25 3.16
N GLY A 35 -13.23 19.28 2.36
CA GLY A 35 -14.04 18.13 2.02
C GLY A 35 -13.22 16.98 1.39
N PHE A 36 -12.24 17.33 0.55
CA PHE A 36 -11.32 16.33 -0.01
C PHE A 36 -10.54 15.57 1.07
N TYR A 37 -9.99 16.30 2.05
CA TYR A 37 -9.24 15.68 3.14
C TYR A 37 -10.12 14.84 4.05
N ASN A 38 -11.30 15.36 4.41
CA ASN A 38 -12.25 14.66 5.27
C ASN A 38 -12.70 13.34 4.63
N PHE A 39 -13.01 13.36 3.34
CA PHE A 39 -13.35 12.15 2.58
C PHE A 39 -12.21 11.12 2.61
N ASN A 40 -11.00 11.55 2.28
CA ASN A 40 -9.84 10.66 2.19
C ASN A 40 -9.39 10.12 3.55
N LEU A 41 -9.45 10.93 4.62
CA LEU A 41 -9.17 10.48 5.99
C LEU A 41 -10.25 9.48 6.46
N GLY A 42 -11.52 9.72 6.11
CA GLY A 42 -12.60 8.78 6.36
C GLY A 42 -12.41 7.45 5.64
N LEU A 43 -11.95 7.48 4.38
CA LEU A 43 -11.63 6.29 3.59
C LEU A 43 -10.53 5.45 4.26
N VAL A 44 -9.46 6.09 4.73
CA VAL A 44 -8.38 5.43 5.47
C VAL A 44 -8.91 4.79 6.75
N GLY A 45 -9.75 5.50 7.51
CA GLY A 45 -10.37 4.97 8.72
C GLY A 45 -11.27 3.75 8.44
N LEU A 46 -12.04 3.79 7.36
CA LEU A 46 -12.90 2.69 6.94
C LEU A 46 -12.08 1.45 6.58
N ILE A 47 -11.05 1.62 5.75
CA ILE A 47 -10.19 0.50 5.30
C ILE A 47 -9.37 -0.05 6.46
N GLY A 48 -8.85 0.83 7.33
CA GLY A 48 -8.18 0.40 8.58
C GLY A 48 -9.11 -0.36 9.51
N GLY A 49 -10.38 0.05 9.62
CA GLY A 49 -11.42 -0.67 10.35
C GLY A 49 -11.70 -2.05 9.76
N MET A 50 -11.77 -2.17 8.43
CA MET A 50 -11.89 -3.46 7.76
C MET A 50 -10.70 -4.37 8.04
N ALA A 51 -9.47 -3.84 8.00
CA ALA A 51 -8.26 -4.59 8.36
C ALA A 51 -8.34 -5.10 9.81
N LEU A 52 -8.78 -4.28 10.76
CA LEU A 52 -8.94 -4.67 12.16
C LEU A 52 -9.98 -5.78 12.34
N ILE A 53 -11.14 -5.66 11.71
CA ILE A 53 -12.22 -6.66 11.77
C ILE A 53 -11.72 -8.00 11.22
N LEU A 54 -11.02 -7.99 10.09
CA LEU A 54 -10.47 -9.20 9.48
C LEU A 54 -9.39 -9.83 10.38
N THR A 55 -8.49 -9.02 10.95
CA THR A 55 -7.45 -9.51 11.86
C THR A 55 -8.07 -10.20 13.07
N TRP A 56 -9.16 -9.66 13.60
CA TRP A 56 -9.89 -10.30 14.69
C TRP A 56 -10.62 -11.57 14.25
N ALA A 57 -11.30 -11.54 13.11
CA ALA A 57 -12.07 -12.66 12.59
C ALA A 57 -11.19 -13.87 12.18
N THR A 58 -9.91 -13.64 11.86
CA THR A 58 -8.95 -14.68 11.47
C THR A 58 -8.13 -15.22 12.63
N GLU A 59 -8.47 -14.84 13.87
CA GLU A 59 -7.77 -15.26 15.09
C GLU A 59 -6.25 -15.04 15.05
N MET A 60 -5.81 -14.00 14.32
CA MET A 60 -4.42 -13.58 14.33
C MET A 60 -3.93 -13.26 15.74
N GLU A 61 -2.63 -13.22 15.93
CA GLU A 61 -2.02 -12.94 17.23
C GLU A 61 -2.59 -11.65 17.83
N ARG A 62 -2.94 -11.69 19.11
CA ARG A 62 -3.55 -10.54 19.82
C ARG A 62 -2.71 -9.27 19.74
N THR A 63 -1.40 -9.40 19.66
CA THR A 63 -0.46 -8.28 19.45
C THR A 63 -0.78 -7.49 18.20
N HIS A 64 -1.11 -8.16 17.08
CA HIS A 64 -1.51 -7.49 15.84
C HIS A 64 -2.86 -6.77 15.99
N VAL A 65 -3.83 -7.42 16.62
CA VAL A 65 -5.15 -6.81 16.87
C VAL A 65 -5.00 -5.52 17.68
N PHE A 66 -4.25 -5.56 18.79
CA PHE A 66 -4.02 -4.37 19.63
C PHE A 66 -3.17 -3.30 18.90
N GLY A 67 -2.18 -3.70 18.12
CA GLY A 67 -1.38 -2.78 17.33
C GLY A 67 -2.23 -2.02 16.31
N ILE A 68 -3.03 -2.74 15.51
CA ILE A 68 -3.91 -2.14 14.50
C ILE A 68 -4.99 -1.28 15.16
N ALA A 69 -5.59 -1.76 16.26
CA ALA A 69 -6.60 -0.99 17.00
C ALA A 69 -6.02 0.31 17.58
N GLY A 70 -4.83 0.26 18.18
CA GLY A 70 -4.14 1.44 18.69
C GLY A 70 -3.82 2.46 17.62
N TRP A 71 -3.30 2.00 16.46
CA TRP A 71 -3.06 2.86 15.31
C TRP A 71 -4.36 3.46 14.76
N LEU A 72 -5.38 2.64 14.60
CA LEU A 72 -6.68 3.12 14.09
C LEU A 72 -7.28 4.16 15.04
N GLY A 73 -7.18 3.95 16.36
CA GLY A 73 -7.60 4.92 17.37
C GLY A 73 -6.86 6.25 17.22
N LEU A 74 -5.52 6.20 17.04
CA LEU A 74 -4.71 7.39 16.77
C LEU A 74 -5.13 8.07 15.46
N HIS A 75 -5.34 7.31 14.39
CA HIS A 75 -5.79 7.84 13.10
C HIS A 75 -7.15 8.51 13.20
N LEU A 76 -8.13 7.88 13.88
CA LEU A 76 -9.46 8.45 14.08
C LEU A 76 -9.41 9.71 14.96
N LEU A 77 -8.56 9.74 15.99
CA LEU A 77 -8.32 10.93 16.80
C LEU A 77 -7.79 12.08 15.93
N VAL A 78 -6.77 11.81 15.12
CA VAL A 78 -6.22 12.81 14.18
C VAL A 78 -7.30 13.26 13.19
N THR A 79 -8.08 12.33 12.65
CA THR A 79 -9.19 12.64 11.74
C THR A 79 -10.23 13.55 12.43
N TYR A 80 -10.61 13.25 13.66
CA TYR A 80 -11.54 14.05 14.45
C TYR A 80 -11.00 15.47 14.70
N LEU A 81 -9.77 15.60 15.15
CA LEU A 81 -9.11 16.89 15.37
C LEU A 81 -8.98 17.71 14.08
N CYS A 82 -8.80 17.01 12.97
CA CYS A 82 -8.67 17.63 11.66
C CYS A 82 -10.02 17.98 11.02
N TRP A 83 -11.13 17.37 11.41
CA TRP A 83 -12.42 17.47 10.74
C TRP A 83 -12.96 18.90 10.68
N ASN A 84 -12.86 19.64 11.79
CA ASN A 84 -13.33 21.00 11.92
C ASN A 84 -12.23 22.05 11.89
N SER A 85 -10.98 21.64 11.69
CA SER A 85 -9.86 22.55 11.74
C SER A 85 -9.54 23.11 10.35
N GLU A 86 -9.53 24.43 10.22
CA GLU A 86 -9.07 25.10 8.99
C GLU A 86 -7.55 24.91 8.77
N LYS A 87 -6.81 24.58 9.81
CA LYS A 87 -5.33 24.45 9.80
C LYS A 87 -4.89 23.03 10.12
N ILE A 88 -5.27 22.04 9.29
CA ILE A 88 -4.69 20.70 9.45
C ILE A 88 -3.21 20.72 9.11
N SER A 89 -2.37 20.28 10.03
CA SER A 89 -0.97 20.02 9.73
C SER A 89 -0.84 18.67 9.01
N ILE A 90 -0.37 18.68 7.77
CA ILE A 90 -0.03 17.45 7.04
C ILE A 90 0.97 16.62 7.85
N MET A 91 1.82 17.27 8.66
CA MET A 91 2.77 16.59 9.55
C MET A 91 2.08 15.71 10.59
N VAL A 92 0.97 16.15 11.19
CA VAL A 92 0.23 15.36 12.18
C VAL A 92 -0.38 14.12 11.54
N ILE A 93 -0.94 14.27 10.34
CA ILE A 93 -1.47 13.15 9.56
C ILE A 93 -0.35 12.18 9.20
N SER A 94 0.80 12.70 8.74
CA SER A 94 1.97 11.89 8.39
C SER A 94 2.57 11.18 9.61
N PHE A 95 2.52 11.79 10.79
CA PHE A 95 2.96 11.14 12.02
C PHE A 95 2.10 9.92 12.36
N ALA A 96 0.77 10.04 12.29
CA ALA A 96 -0.12 8.91 12.48
C ALA A 96 0.12 7.80 11.43
N ALA A 97 0.36 8.19 10.17
CA ALA A 97 0.71 7.26 9.11
C ALA A 97 2.04 6.55 9.39
N PHE A 98 3.05 7.27 9.89
CA PHE A 98 4.35 6.70 10.24
C PHE A 98 4.25 5.67 11.38
N VAL A 99 3.44 5.93 12.42
CA VAL A 99 3.15 4.94 13.47
C VAL A 99 2.52 3.69 12.85
N GLY A 100 1.59 3.86 11.91
CA GLY A 100 1.02 2.75 11.15
C GLY A 100 2.05 1.96 10.34
N CYS A 101 3.04 2.63 9.74
CA CYS A 101 4.13 1.96 9.01
C CYS A 101 4.92 1.01 9.92
N VAL A 102 5.16 1.39 11.17
CA VAL A 102 5.86 0.52 12.14
C VAL A 102 5.02 -0.74 12.40
N ILE A 103 3.72 -0.59 12.63
CA ILE A 103 2.81 -1.72 12.87
C ILE A 103 2.70 -2.61 11.62
N PHE A 104 2.59 -1.99 10.44
CA PHE A 104 2.59 -2.71 9.17
C PHE A 104 3.88 -3.52 8.96
N MET A 105 5.04 -2.98 9.36
CA MET A 105 6.33 -3.66 9.28
C MET A 105 6.38 -4.88 10.20
N VAL A 106 5.91 -4.76 11.44
CA VAL A 106 5.83 -5.88 12.40
C VAL A 106 4.94 -6.98 11.82
N LEU A 107 3.75 -6.63 11.35
CA LEU A 107 2.82 -7.59 10.73
C LEU A 107 3.45 -8.27 9.50
N ALA A 108 4.20 -7.54 8.67
CA ALA A 108 4.85 -8.09 7.49
C ALA A 108 5.89 -9.15 7.83
N ILE A 109 6.66 -8.95 8.92
CA ILE A 109 7.69 -9.89 9.38
C ILE A 109 7.04 -11.21 9.83
N ASP A 110 5.90 -11.14 10.50
CA ASP A 110 5.26 -12.31 11.10
C ASP A 110 4.44 -13.12 10.09
N ILE A 111 3.80 -12.45 9.13
CA ILE A 111 3.00 -13.15 8.10
C ILE A 111 3.89 -13.88 7.09
N ILE A 112 5.10 -13.38 6.83
CA ILE A 112 5.92 -13.90 5.75
C ILE A 112 7.03 -14.78 6.32
N PRO A 113 6.94 -16.12 6.11
CA PRO A 113 7.90 -17.05 6.66
C PRO A 113 9.31 -16.82 6.13
N ALA A 114 10.28 -17.10 6.97
CA ALA A 114 11.74 -16.97 6.87
C ALA A 114 12.34 -16.98 5.45
N GLY A 115 12.50 -15.82 4.89
CA GLY A 115 13.32 -15.49 3.74
C GLY A 115 14.11 -14.21 4.06
N ASN A 116 14.66 -13.55 3.06
CA ASN A 116 15.25 -12.21 3.24
C ASN A 116 14.16 -11.20 3.63
N SER A 117 13.83 -11.10 4.93
CA SER A 117 12.73 -10.27 5.47
C SER A 117 12.77 -8.82 4.95
N TYR A 118 13.97 -8.25 4.80
CA TYR A 118 14.14 -6.89 4.26
C TYR A 118 13.63 -6.75 2.82
N LEU A 119 13.85 -7.76 1.98
CA LEU A 119 13.43 -7.77 0.58
C LEU A 119 11.92 -7.77 0.48
N ILE A 120 11.28 -8.53 1.33
CA ILE A 120 9.83 -8.71 1.36
C ILE A 120 9.15 -7.46 1.91
N ILE A 121 9.69 -6.89 2.98
CA ILE A 121 9.20 -5.63 3.55
C ILE A 121 9.28 -4.50 2.51
N PHE A 122 10.44 -4.35 1.84
CA PHE A 122 10.61 -3.33 0.81
C PHE A 122 9.63 -3.52 -0.35
N THR A 123 9.50 -4.76 -0.83
CA THR A 123 8.53 -5.12 -1.88
C THR A 123 7.11 -4.76 -1.49
N GLY A 124 6.72 -5.08 -0.25
CA GLY A 124 5.41 -4.78 0.28
C GLY A 124 5.15 -3.28 0.37
N PHE A 125 6.08 -2.51 0.93
CA PHE A 125 5.95 -1.05 1.01
C PHE A 125 5.78 -0.41 -0.35
N VAL A 126 6.61 -0.77 -1.33
CA VAL A 126 6.51 -0.22 -2.69
C VAL A 126 5.18 -0.59 -3.35
N SER A 127 4.74 -1.85 -3.21
CA SER A 127 3.47 -2.30 -3.79
C SER A 127 2.27 -1.57 -3.17
N GLN A 128 2.25 -1.46 -1.84
CA GLN A 128 1.16 -0.77 -1.14
C GLN A 128 1.18 0.74 -1.41
N ALA A 129 2.35 1.35 -1.56
CA ALA A 129 2.48 2.75 -1.96
C ALA A 129 1.92 2.98 -3.38
N ILE A 130 2.18 2.06 -4.32
CA ILE A 130 1.61 2.13 -5.67
C ILE A 130 0.09 2.01 -5.60
N LEU A 131 -0.45 1.02 -4.88
CA LEU A 131 -1.89 0.84 -4.72
C LEU A 131 -2.54 2.09 -4.11
N ALA A 132 -1.99 2.60 -3.02
CA ALA A 132 -2.46 3.81 -2.34
C ALA A 132 -2.42 5.02 -3.28
N GLY A 133 -1.34 5.17 -4.03
CA GLY A 133 -1.16 6.28 -4.96
C GLY A 133 -2.11 6.22 -6.16
N VAL A 134 -2.38 5.03 -6.71
CA VAL A 134 -3.35 4.85 -7.81
C VAL A 134 -4.74 5.24 -7.34
N ILE A 135 -5.19 4.76 -6.19
CA ILE A 135 -6.50 5.11 -5.64
C ILE A 135 -6.57 6.61 -5.32
N PHE A 136 -5.50 7.18 -4.73
CA PHE A 136 -5.42 8.61 -4.48
C PHE A 136 -5.51 9.44 -5.78
N ALA A 137 -4.78 9.05 -6.83
CA ALA A 137 -4.80 9.72 -8.13
C ALA A 137 -6.19 9.62 -8.79
N MET A 138 -6.86 8.47 -8.67
CA MET A 138 -8.21 8.26 -9.16
C MET A 138 -9.22 9.17 -8.44
N ILE A 139 -9.17 9.23 -7.12
CA ILE A 139 -10.05 10.11 -6.33
C ILE A 139 -9.75 11.58 -6.64
N LEU A 140 -8.49 11.95 -6.72
CA LEU A 140 -8.09 13.31 -7.10
C LEU A 140 -8.60 13.66 -8.50
N GLY A 141 -8.46 12.74 -9.47
CA GLY A 141 -8.99 12.91 -10.83
C GLY A 141 -10.51 13.12 -10.84
N HIS A 142 -11.24 12.33 -10.02
CA HIS A 142 -12.68 12.51 -9.87
C HIS A 142 -13.02 13.86 -9.23
N TRP A 143 -12.22 14.34 -8.28
CA TRP A 143 -12.38 15.66 -7.66
C TRP A 143 -12.23 16.80 -8.66
N TYR A 144 -11.36 16.66 -9.66
CA TYR A 144 -11.23 17.61 -10.77
C TYR A 144 -12.51 17.79 -11.60
N LEU A 145 -13.35 16.77 -11.68
CA LEU A 145 -14.63 16.87 -12.39
C LEU A 145 -15.66 17.71 -11.63
N ASN A 146 -15.52 17.78 -10.30
CA ASN A 146 -16.50 18.46 -9.43
C ASN A 146 -16.06 19.88 -9.04
N VAL A 147 -14.74 20.16 -9.03
CA VAL A 147 -14.18 21.44 -8.60
C VAL A 147 -13.56 22.17 -9.79
N ILE A 148 -14.26 23.22 -10.23
CA ILE A 148 -13.80 24.07 -11.35
C ILE A 148 -12.54 24.84 -10.90
N GLN A 149 -11.50 24.91 -11.75
CA GLN A 149 -10.23 25.64 -11.54
C GLN A 149 -9.22 24.96 -10.59
N LEU A 150 -9.37 23.69 -10.29
CA LEU A 150 -8.32 22.98 -9.55
C LEU A 150 -7.00 22.91 -10.37
N PRO A 151 -5.83 23.28 -9.83
CA PRO A 151 -4.59 23.33 -10.60
C PRO A 151 -4.13 21.93 -11.04
N ILE A 152 -4.05 21.67 -12.35
CA ILE A 152 -3.62 20.37 -12.94
C ILE A 152 -2.26 19.88 -12.44
N VAL A 153 -1.45 20.81 -11.91
CA VAL A 153 -0.13 20.51 -11.32
C VAL A 153 -0.20 19.47 -10.21
N LEU A 154 -1.32 19.41 -9.45
CA LEU A 154 -1.47 18.46 -8.34
C LEU A 154 -1.56 17.03 -8.87
N LEU A 155 -2.40 16.82 -9.89
CA LEU A 155 -2.55 15.51 -10.54
C LEU A 155 -1.24 15.09 -11.22
N ARG A 156 -0.55 16.03 -11.90
CA ARG A 156 0.76 15.76 -12.51
C ARG A 156 1.79 15.32 -11.47
N LYS A 157 1.86 15.98 -10.30
CA LYS A 157 2.78 15.59 -9.23
C LYS A 157 2.50 14.18 -8.73
N THR A 158 1.22 13.85 -8.51
CA THR A 158 0.81 12.51 -8.07
C THR A 158 1.15 11.45 -9.14
N ALA A 159 0.86 11.74 -10.42
CA ALA A 159 1.19 10.84 -11.52
C ALA A 159 2.70 10.62 -11.67
N ASN A 160 3.52 11.68 -11.53
CA ASN A 160 4.98 11.55 -11.56
C ASN A 160 5.52 10.73 -10.39
N ALA A 161 4.96 10.89 -9.19
CA ALA A 161 5.32 10.08 -8.03
C ALA A 161 4.98 8.60 -8.26
N LEU A 162 3.81 8.31 -8.84
CA LEU A 162 3.43 6.95 -9.22
C LEU A 162 4.37 6.37 -10.28
N ALA A 163 4.70 7.12 -11.33
CA ALA A 163 5.64 6.69 -12.35
C ALA A 163 7.01 6.36 -11.73
N PHE A 164 7.48 7.18 -10.79
CA PHE A 164 8.72 6.93 -10.06
C PHE A 164 8.66 5.64 -9.22
N LEU A 165 7.57 5.41 -8.49
CA LEU A 165 7.36 4.18 -7.71
C LEU A 165 7.30 2.94 -8.61
N LEU A 166 6.65 3.04 -9.78
CA LEU A 166 6.61 1.95 -10.77
C LEU A 166 8.00 1.63 -11.33
N VAL A 167 8.82 2.64 -11.61
CA VAL A 167 10.21 2.43 -12.05
C VAL A 167 11.02 1.73 -10.95
N ILE A 168 10.91 2.17 -9.69
CA ILE A 168 11.56 1.49 -8.56
C ILE A 168 11.10 0.03 -8.49
N ARG A 169 9.80 -0.22 -8.60
CA ARG A 169 9.24 -1.57 -8.56
C ARG A 169 9.75 -2.45 -9.70
N LEU A 170 9.83 -1.90 -10.91
CA LEU A 170 10.34 -2.61 -12.08
C LEU A 170 11.82 -2.99 -11.90
N ILE A 171 12.67 -2.03 -11.50
CA ILE A 171 14.08 -2.28 -11.23
C ILE A 171 14.23 -3.36 -10.14
N TRP A 172 13.44 -3.25 -9.08
CA TRP A 172 13.46 -4.21 -7.98
C TRP A 172 13.08 -5.63 -8.45
N ASN A 173 12.02 -5.76 -9.24
CA ASN A 173 11.60 -7.03 -9.79
C ASN A 173 12.68 -7.64 -10.72
N LEU A 174 13.38 -6.81 -11.51
CA LEU A 174 14.49 -7.28 -12.35
C LEU A 174 15.68 -7.80 -11.52
N ILE A 175 15.96 -7.16 -10.36
CA ILE A 175 17.01 -7.63 -9.44
C ILE A 175 16.60 -8.96 -8.82
N GLN A 176 15.37 -9.07 -8.33
CA GLN A 176 14.84 -10.29 -7.73
C GLN A 176 14.78 -11.44 -8.73
N PHE A 177 14.41 -11.14 -9.97
CA PHE A 177 14.35 -12.13 -11.02
C PHE A 177 15.68 -12.85 -11.26
N LYS A 178 16.80 -12.14 -11.16
CA LYS A 178 18.15 -12.76 -11.31
C LYS A 178 18.47 -13.77 -10.22
N SER A 179 17.93 -13.59 -9.02
CA SER A 179 18.18 -14.46 -7.87
C SER A 179 17.15 -15.60 -7.73
N LEU A 180 16.11 -15.60 -8.59
CA LEU A 180 15.04 -16.59 -8.52
C LEU A 180 15.56 -17.95 -9.02
N VAL A 181 15.47 -18.95 -8.16
CA VAL A 181 15.70 -20.35 -8.48
C VAL A 181 14.37 -21.09 -8.34
N VAL A 182 13.93 -21.75 -9.39
CA VAL A 182 12.67 -22.50 -9.42
C VAL A 182 13.00 -23.98 -9.48
N ILE A 183 12.30 -24.79 -8.70
CA ILE A 183 12.36 -26.24 -8.78
C ILE A 183 11.24 -26.71 -9.69
N ASP A 184 11.59 -27.33 -10.81
CA ASP A 184 10.65 -27.89 -11.76
C ASP A 184 9.92 -29.11 -11.14
N GLN A 185 8.77 -29.47 -11.69
CA GLN A 185 7.99 -30.67 -11.28
C GLN A 185 8.79 -31.98 -11.29
N TYR A 186 9.93 -32.01 -11.97
CA TYR A 186 10.88 -33.14 -11.99
C TYR A 186 12.00 -33.00 -10.95
N GLY A 187 11.95 -32.03 -10.03
CA GLY A 187 12.98 -31.79 -9.01
C GLY A 187 14.26 -31.13 -9.53
N LYS A 188 14.27 -30.66 -10.80
CA LYS A 188 15.43 -29.97 -11.39
C LYS A 188 15.42 -28.50 -11.00
N THR A 189 16.52 -27.99 -10.51
CA THR A 189 16.71 -26.56 -10.24
C THR A 189 16.95 -25.82 -11.55
N LEU A 190 16.06 -24.89 -11.87
CA LEU A 190 16.15 -24.01 -13.05
C LEU A 190 16.44 -22.59 -12.59
N THR A 191 17.31 -21.89 -13.30
CA THR A 191 17.42 -20.44 -13.17
C THR A 191 16.17 -19.78 -13.72
N ALA A 192 15.84 -18.55 -13.26
CA ALA A 192 14.69 -17.81 -13.75
C ALA A 192 14.65 -17.68 -15.29
N TYR A 193 15.83 -17.48 -15.91
CA TYR A 193 15.94 -17.42 -17.38
C TYR A 193 15.56 -18.74 -18.05
N GLN A 194 16.05 -19.87 -17.52
CA GLN A 194 15.69 -21.20 -18.03
C GLN A 194 14.21 -21.50 -17.80
N TYR A 195 13.66 -21.07 -16.67
CA TYR A 195 12.25 -21.29 -16.35
C TYR A 195 11.32 -20.50 -17.30
N ILE A 196 11.63 -19.24 -17.63
CA ILE A 196 10.79 -18.44 -18.57
C ILE A 196 10.81 -19.04 -19.99
N THR A 197 11.86 -19.75 -20.37
CA THR A 197 11.87 -20.45 -21.67
C THR A 197 10.99 -21.71 -21.68
N THR A 198 10.52 -22.17 -20.53
CA THR A 198 9.47 -23.20 -20.46
C THR A 198 8.09 -22.58 -20.68
N LEU A 199 7.12 -23.42 -21.11
CA LEU A 199 5.75 -22.96 -21.36
C LEU A 199 5.11 -22.34 -20.10
N ASP A 200 5.26 -23.01 -18.96
CA ASP A 200 4.73 -22.54 -17.66
C ASP A 200 5.39 -21.25 -17.20
N GLY A 201 6.71 -21.13 -17.39
CA GLY A 201 7.44 -19.90 -17.08
C GLY A 201 7.07 -18.74 -17.98
N PHE A 202 6.77 -19.00 -19.25
CA PHE A 202 6.29 -17.97 -20.17
C PHE A 202 4.95 -17.39 -19.69
N PHE A 203 3.99 -18.25 -19.35
CA PHE A 203 2.69 -17.79 -18.82
C PHE A 203 2.83 -17.06 -17.49
N LEU A 204 3.71 -17.52 -16.59
CA LEU A 204 3.99 -16.80 -15.35
C LEU A 204 4.63 -15.44 -15.65
N GLY A 205 5.60 -15.38 -16.56
CA GLY A 205 6.25 -14.13 -16.98
C GLY A 205 5.23 -13.12 -17.53
N VAL A 206 4.33 -13.58 -18.38
CA VAL A 206 3.24 -12.76 -18.91
C VAL A 206 2.30 -12.29 -17.79
N ALA A 207 1.89 -13.19 -16.89
CA ALA A 207 1.01 -12.84 -15.77
C ALA A 207 1.69 -11.81 -14.83
N VAL A 208 2.97 -11.97 -14.54
CA VAL A 208 3.73 -11.03 -13.72
C VAL A 208 3.89 -9.69 -14.45
N PHE A 209 4.16 -9.69 -15.74
CA PHE A 209 4.30 -8.45 -16.52
C PHE A 209 2.98 -7.67 -16.60
N PHE A 210 1.88 -8.33 -16.93
CA PHE A 210 0.56 -7.69 -17.00
C PHE A 210 -0.09 -7.45 -15.63
N GLY A 211 0.24 -8.23 -14.62
CA GLY A 211 -0.23 -8.00 -13.24
C GLY A 211 0.53 -6.89 -12.50
N LEU A 212 1.58 -6.35 -13.10
CA LEU A 212 2.36 -5.21 -12.59
C LEU A 212 1.95 -3.87 -13.22
N LEU A 213 1.19 -3.92 -14.31
CA LEU A 213 0.54 -2.77 -14.94
C LEU A 213 -0.84 -2.56 -14.35
#